data_bca0409b54a283a2408049373404818a
#
_entry.id   bca0409b54a283a2408049373404818a
#
_cell.length_a   1.000
_cell.length_b   1.000
_cell.length_c   1.000
_cell.angle_alpha   90.00
_cell.angle_beta   90.00
_cell.angle_gamma   90.00
#
_symmetry.space_group_name_H-M   'P 1'
#
loop_
_entity.id
_entity.type
_entity.pdbx_description
1 polymer ?
#
loop_
_entity_poly.entity_id
_entity_poly.type
_entity_poly.pdbx_seq_one_letter_code
_entity_poly.pdbx_strand_id
1 'polypeptide(L)'
;MKKFLAVILAVLCVATTSIGLAEESAMEAGTPLSLTSPSAILCEASTGRVIFEKNADERRPVASVNKVMTILLTLEAIDDGRVTVNDRVTVSPRAASMGGSQAFLDAGSTYKLGELLKSVIIASANDSAVALAEYLCGAEEAFVRRMNERAQELGLENTHYVNCTGLPAQGHYTTARDVAKLSAHLDEHPLYYQYSTIWMDEILHRGGRVTGLTNTNRLIRFYPDCDGYKTGSTNEAKYCISATAKKD
;
A
#
# COMPACT_ATOMS: atom_id res chain seq x y z
N MET A 1 65.34 -64.47 -2.00
CA MET A 1 64.51 -63.59 -2.82
C MET A 1 63.06 -63.90 -2.49
N LYS A 2 62.47 -63.22 -1.55
CA LYS A 2 61.10 -63.44 -1.13
C LYS A 2 60.34 -62.17 -1.48
N LYS A 3 59.33 -62.28 -2.33
CA LYS A 3 58.39 -61.19 -2.69
C LYS A 3 57.36 -61.06 -1.59
N PHE A 4 57.28 -59.87 -0.99
CA PHE A 4 56.15 -59.52 -0.08
C PHE A 4 55.03 -58.89 -0.92
N LEU A 5 53.86 -59.50 -0.83
CA LEU A 5 52.63 -59.00 -1.40
C LEU A 5 51.94 -58.15 -0.32
N ALA A 6 51.88 -56.88 -0.55
CA ALA A 6 51.11 -55.97 0.34
C ALA A 6 49.66 -55.91 -0.11
N VAL A 7 48.75 -56.37 0.74
CA VAL A 7 47.30 -56.22 0.57
C VAL A 7 46.93 -54.91 1.15
N ILE A 8 46.49 -53.97 0.32
CA ILE A 8 45.90 -52.71 0.77
C ILE A 8 44.40 -52.93 1.00
N LEU A 9 44.02 -52.89 2.27
CA LEU A 9 42.62 -52.95 2.69
C LEU A 9 42.03 -51.51 2.61
N ALA A 10 41.26 -51.21 1.57
CA ALA A 10 40.56 -49.96 1.46
C ALA A 10 39.30 -50.00 2.39
N VAL A 11 39.37 -49.28 3.49
CA VAL A 11 38.19 -49.04 4.36
C VAL A 11 37.37 -47.92 3.72
N LEU A 12 36.22 -48.30 3.16
CA LEU A 12 35.26 -47.35 2.64
C LEU A 12 34.43 -46.78 3.80
N CYS A 13 34.84 -45.62 4.30
CA CYS A 13 33.98 -44.81 5.23
C CYS A 13 32.82 -44.22 4.45
N VAL A 14 31.65 -44.85 4.57
CA VAL A 14 30.40 -44.24 4.13
C VAL A 14 30.04 -43.20 5.18
N ALA A 15 30.35 -41.95 4.92
CA ALA A 15 29.83 -40.84 5.68
C ALA A 15 28.34 -40.65 5.31
N THR A 16 27.44 -41.14 6.15
CA THR A 16 26.04 -40.80 6.08
C THR A 16 25.89 -39.35 6.53
N THR A 17 25.92 -38.42 5.57
CA THR A 17 25.42 -37.06 5.79
C THR A 17 23.90 -37.15 6.04
N SER A 18 23.51 -37.08 7.29
CA SER A 18 22.12 -36.80 7.64
C SER A 18 21.82 -35.42 7.08
N ILE A 19 21.16 -35.38 5.91
CA ILE A 19 20.46 -34.20 5.46
C ILE A 19 19.31 -34.04 6.47
N GLY A 20 19.49 -33.17 7.44
CA GLY A 20 18.41 -32.67 8.26
C GLY A 20 17.43 -31.97 7.30
N LEU A 21 16.39 -32.72 6.92
CA LEU A 21 15.16 -32.10 6.44
C LEU A 21 14.73 -31.19 7.59
N ALA A 22 14.88 -29.88 7.41
CA ALA A 22 14.15 -28.94 8.22
C ALA A 22 12.69 -29.33 8.04
N GLU A 23 12.11 -29.92 9.06
CA GLU A 23 10.66 -30.05 9.18
C GLU A 23 10.14 -28.61 9.08
N GLU A 24 9.61 -28.29 7.90
CA GLU A 24 8.72 -27.18 7.72
C GLU A 24 7.60 -27.44 8.73
N SER A 25 7.64 -26.71 9.85
CA SER A 25 6.63 -26.79 10.90
C SER A 25 5.31 -26.49 10.19
N ALA A 26 4.59 -27.55 9.84
CA ALA A 26 3.22 -27.45 9.40
C ALA A 26 2.48 -26.74 10.54
N MET A 27 2.13 -25.49 10.32
CA MET A 27 1.22 -24.76 11.19
C MET A 27 0.01 -25.68 11.39
N GLU A 28 -0.28 -26.08 12.63
CA GLU A 28 -1.50 -26.81 12.95
C GLU A 28 -2.65 -26.13 12.22
N ALA A 29 -3.42 -26.93 11.49
CA ALA A 29 -4.57 -26.43 10.73
C ALA A 29 -5.57 -25.83 11.72
N GLY A 30 -5.36 -24.55 12.04
CA GLY A 30 -6.30 -23.75 12.81
C GLY A 30 -7.64 -23.73 12.09
N THR A 31 -8.70 -23.49 12.81
CA THR A 31 -10.06 -23.39 12.27
C THR A 31 -10.02 -22.60 10.97
N PRO A 32 -10.55 -23.11 9.84
CA PRO A 32 -10.50 -22.40 8.57
C PRO A 32 -11.05 -21.00 8.71
N LEU A 33 -10.28 -19.97 8.32
CA LEU A 33 -10.72 -18.60 8.40
C LEU A 33 -11.90 -18.41 7.44
N SER A 34 -13.11 -18.24 7.99
CA SER A 34 -14.33 -18.01 7.21
C SER A 34 -14.55 -16.52 7.04
N LEU A 35 -14.27 -15.99 5.84
CA LEU A 35 -14.48 -14.60 5.49
C LEU A 35 -15.68 -14.44 4.55
N THR A 36 -16.53 -13.46 4.85
CA THR A 36 -17.65 -13.07 3.96
C THR A 36 -17.17 -12.23 2.76
N SER A 37 -15.97 -11.60 2.87
CA SER A 37 -15.40 -10.84 1.76
C SER A 37 -15.16 -11.75 0.54
N PRO A 38 -15.48 -11.29 -0.69
CA PRO A 38 -15.32 -12.08 -1.91
C PRO A 38 -13.85 -12.34 -2.28
N SER A 39 -12.95 -11.42 -1.90
CA SER A 39 -11.51 -11.53 -2.14
C SER A 39 -10.74 -11.07 -0.91
N ALA A 40 -9.68 -11.80 -0.55
CA ALA A 40 -8.82 -11.46 0.59
C ALA A 40 -7.44 -12.10 0.44
N ILE A 41 -6.43 -11.48 1.05
CA ILE A 41 -5.10 -12.04 1.25
C ILE A 41 -4.55 -11.61 2.59
N LEU A 42 -3.81 -12.47 3.25
CA LEU A 42 -3.00 -12.18 4.42
C LEU A 42 -1.57 -12.61 4.15
N CYS A 43 -0.64 -11.69 4.25
CA CYS A 43 0.78 -11.95 4.04
C CYS A 43 1.58 -11.50 5.26
N GLU A 44 2.70 -12.15 5.48
CA GLU A 44 3.76 -11.63 6.33
C GLU A 44 4.46 -10.47 5.58
N ALA A 45 4.45 -9.28 6.17
CA ALA A 45 4.91 -8.07 5.50
C ALA A 45 6.39 -8.11 5.10
N SER A 46 7.24 -8.68 5.97
CA SER A 46 8.71 -8.71 5.77
C SER A 46 9.18 -9.65 4.66
N THR A 47 8.43 -10.71 4.36
CA THR A 47 8.82 -11.76 3.41
C THR A 47 7.89 -11.88 2.21
N GLY A 48 6.70 -11.29 2.28
CA GLY A 48 5.62 -11.48 1.31
C GLY A 48 4.98 -12.87 1.36
N ARG A 49 5.37 -13.74 2.33
CA ARG A 49 4.82 -15.09 2.47
C ARG A 49 3.31 -15.03 2.70
N VAL A 50 2.56 -15.69 1.83
CA VAL A 50 1.11 -15.79 1.94
C VAL A 50 0.74 -16.74 3.08
N ILE A 51 -0.06 -16.26 4.02
CA ILE A 51 -0.59 -17.02 5.16
C ILE A 51 -2.00 -17.51 4.85
N PHE A 52 -2.80 -16.67 4.21
CA PHE A 52 -4.16 -16.98 3.79
C PHE A 52 -4.51 -16.22 2.51
N GLU A 53 -5.28 -16.86 1.65
CA GLU A 53 -5.82 -16.20 0.47
C GLU A 53 -7.19 -16.76 0.08
N LYS A 54 -8.00 -15.88 -0.53
CA LYS A 54 -9.29 -16.21 -1.11
C LYS A 54 -9.50 -15.34 -2.33
N ASN A 55 -9.57 -15.94 -3.52
CA ASN A 55 -9.74 -15.23 -4.79
C ASN A 55 -8.80 -14.01 -4.91
N ALA A 56 -7.53 -14.17 -4.46
CA ALA A 56 -6.60 -13.05 -4.28
C ALA A 56 -6.22 -12.39 -5.62
N ASP A 57 -6.36 -13.10 -6.73
CA ASP A 57 -6.01 -12.64 -8.09
C ASP A 57 -7.23 -12.18 -8.89
N GLU A 58 -8.42 -12.16 -8.29
CA GLU A 58 -9.62 -11.68 -8.96
C GLU A 58 -9.58 -10.15 -9.09
N ARG A 59 -9.70 -9.65 -10.33
CA ARG A 59 -9.75 -8.22 -10.63
C ARG A 59 -11.03 -7.60 -10.10
N ARG A 60 -10.86 -6.57 -9.26
CA ARG A 60 -11.97 -5.88 -8.60
C ARG A 60 -11.74 -4.37 -8.52
N PRO A 61 -12.80 -3.56 -8.51
CA PRO A 61 -12.71 -2.19 -8.06
C PRO A 61 -12.39 -2.17 -6.56
N VAL A 62 -11.53 -1.26 -6.12
CA VAL A 62 -11.06 -1.17 -4.72
C VAL A 62 -11.30 0.19 -4.09
N ALA A 63 -12.04 1.05 -4.77
CA ALA A 63 -12.32 2.40 -4.32
C ALA A 63 -11.03 3.13 -3.89
N SER A 64 -11.07 3.88 -2.81
CA SER A 64 -9.93 4.68 -2.33
C SER A 64 -8.71 3.88 -1.83
N VAL A 65 -8.74 2.54 -1.78
CA VAL A 65 -7.51 1.75 -1.60
C VAL A 65 -6.53 1.99 -2.76
N ASN A 66 -7.04 2.37 -3.93
CA ASN A 66 -6.28 2.89 -5.06
C ASN A 66 -5.21 3.94 -4.67
N LYS A 67 -5.53 4.79 -3.69
CA LYS A 67 -4.63 5.88 -3.25
C LYS A 67 -3.33 5.39 -2.60
N VAL A 68 -3.19 4.10 -2.32
CA VAL A 68 -1.90 3.53 -1.90
C VAL A 68 -0.82 3.85 -2.94
N MET A 69 -1.13 3.72 -4.25
CA MET A 69 -0.19 4.11 -5.32
C MET A 69 0.05 5.63 -5.35
N THR A 70 -0.99 6.44 -5.15
CA THR A 70 -0.85 7.90 -5.10
C THR A 70 0.04 8.34 -3.93
N ILE A 71 -0.13 7.70 -2.78
CA ILE A 71 0.69 7.93 -1.58
C ILE A 71 2.13 7.49 -1.85
N LEU A 72 2.34 6.28 -2.39
CA LEU A 72 3.67 5.75 -2.69
C LEU A 72 4.45 6.68 -3.62
N LEU A 73 3.89 7.06 -4.75
CA LEU A 73 4.55 7.96 -5.70
C LEU A 73 4.89 9.33 -5.10
N THR A 74 4.07 9.81 -4.16
CA THR A 74 4.34 11.07 -3.45
C THR A 74 5.50 10.90 -2.48
N LEU A 75 5.55 9.80 -1.74
CA LEU A 75 6.64 9.48 -0.81
C LEU A 75 7.96 9.26 -1.54
N GLU A 76 7.95 8.49 -2.63
CA GLU A 76 9.12 8.31 -3.50
C GLU A 76 9.64 9.65 -4.03
N ALA A 77 8.75 10.57 -4.42
CA ALA A 77 9.16 11.90 -4.88
C ALA A 77 9.82 12.73 -3.76
N ILE A 78 9.39 12.56 -2.51
CA ILE A 78 10.00 13.20 -1.34
C ILE A 78 11.38 12.58 -1.05
N ASP A 79 11.47 11.26 -1.02
CA ASP A 79 12.72 10.55 -0.70
C ASP A 79 13.80 10.75 -1.77
N ASP A 80 13.39 10.87 -3.05
CA ASP A 80 14.27 11.25 -4.16
C ASP A 80 14.72 12.72 -4.11
N GLY A 81 14.20 13.52 -3.20
CA GLY A 81 14.49 14.95 -3.10
C GLY A 81 13.91 15.80 -4.24
N ARG A 82 12.99 15.26 -5.04
CA ARG A 82 12.31 16.00 -6.13
C ARG A 82 11.34 17.04 -5.59
N VAL A 83 10.74 16.75 -4.44
CA VAL A 83 9.84 17.63 -3.71
C VAL A 83 10.08 17.51 -2.21
N THR A 84 9.52 18.45 -1.42
CA THR A 84 9.59 18.41 0.04
C THR A 84 8.19 18.55 0.66
N VAL A 85 8.00 18.10 1.89
CA VAL A 85 6.75 18.27 2.63
C VAL A 85 6.35 19.74 2.84
N ASN A 86 7.31 20.67 2.71
CA ASN A 86 7.09 22.11 2.85
C ASN A 86 6.77 22.83 1.54
N ASP A 87 6.86 22.15 0.41
CA ASP A 87 6.55 22.74 -0.89
C ASP A 87 5.10 23.25 -0.91
N ARG A 88 4.91 24.36 -1.61
CA ARG A 88 3.61 25.03 -1.72
C ARG A 88 2.88 24.56 -2.97
N VAL A 89 1.85 23.75 -2.79
CA VAL A 89 1.00 23.22 -3.85
C VAL A 89 -0.20 24.14 -4.06
N THR A 90 -0.35 24.69 -5.26
CA THR A 90 -1.55 25.48 -5.62
C THR A 90 -2.65 24.55 -6.10
N VAL A 91 -3.83 24.68 -5.50
CA VAL A 91 -4.99 23.85 -5.81
C VAL A 91 -5.67 24.36 -7.07
N SER A 92 -5.78 23.50 -8.07
CA SER A 92 -6.51 23.82 -9.31
C SER A 92 -8.03 23.85 -9.09
N PRO A 93 -8.80 24.50 -9.97
CA PRO A 93 -10.26 24.36 -9.98
C PRO A 93 -10.71 22.91 -10.14
N ARG A 94 -9.97 22.08 -10.89
CA ARG A 94 -10.23 20.65 -11.08
C ARG A 94 -10.11 19.91 -9.74
N ALA A 95 -8.99 20.06 -9.04
CA ALA A 95 -8.78 19.44 -7.73
C ALA A 95 -9.85 19.86 -6.72
N ALA A 96 -10.13 21.17 -6.60
CA ALA A 96 -11.14 21.68 -5.67
C ALA A 96 -12.59 21.21 -5.98
N SER A 97 -12.88 20.83 -7.24
CA SER A 97 -14.21 20.34 -7.65
C SER A 97 -14.43 18.86 -7.41
N MET A 98 -13.45 18.14 -6.87
CA MET A 98 -13.57 16.70 -6.66
C MET A 98 -14.68 16.37 -5.66
N GLY A 99 -15.46 15.33 -5.98
CA GLY A 99 -16.49 14.79 -5.09
C GLY A 99 -15.96 13.64 -4.21
N GLY A 100 -16.84 13.09 -3.38
CA GLY A 100 -16.53 12.02 -2.44
C GLY A 100 -15.83 12.53 -1.18
N SER A 101 -14.84 11.78 -0.66
CA SER A 101 -14.04 12.24 0.50
C SER A 101 -13.19 13.43 0.12
N GLN A 102 -13.20 14.49 0.92
CA GLN A 102 -12.54 15.77 0.61
C GLN A 102 -11.91 16.38 1.85
N ALA A 103 -10.85 17.13 1.65
CA ALA A 103 -10.33 18.11 2.61
C ALA A 103 -11.00 19.49 2.41
N PHE A 104 -11.86 19.66 1.40
CA PHE A 104 -12.56 20.89 1.03
C PHE A 104 -11.60 22.04 0.71
N LEU A 105 -10.61 21.74 -0.14
CA LEU A 105 -9.59 22.70 -0.56
C LEU A 105 -10.19 23.84 -1.38
N ASP A 106 -9.68 25.06 -1.19
CA ASP A 106 -10.11 26.24 -1.93
C ASP A 106 -9.28 26.37 -3.22
N ALA A 107 -9.97 26.50 -4.37
CA ALA A 107 -9.33 26.72 -5.66
C ALA A 107 -8.47 27.99 -5.65
N GLY A 108 -7.26 27.91 -6.21
CA GLY A 108 -6.29 29.01 -6.23
C GLY A 108 -5.56 29.23 -4.90
N SER A 109 -5.95 28.55 -3.82
CA SER A 109 -5.19 28.58 -2.56
C SER A 109 -4.01 27.62 -2.58
N THR A 110 -3.03 27.86 -1.71
CA THR A 110 -1.85 27.02 -1.60
C THR A 110 -1.79 26.33 -0.24
N TYR A 111 -1.44 25.05 -0.27
CA TYR A 111 -1.24 24.23 0.93
C TYR A 111 0.15 23.60 0.89
N LYS A 112 0.67 23.19 2.05
CA LYS A 112 1.91 22.40 2.07
C LYS A 112 1.65 21.01 1.50
N LEU A 113 2.60 20.47 0.75
CA LEU A 113 2.54 19.12 0.21
C LEU A 113 2.29 18.09 1.32
N GLY A 114 2.96 18.21 2.46
CA GLY A 114 2.76 17.33 3.62
C GLY A 114 1.35 17.38 4.21
N GLU A 115 0.67 18.55 4.19
CA GLU A 115 -0.73 18.67 4.62
C GLU A 115 -1.68 17.94 3.66
N LEU A 116 -1.43 18.08 2.35
CA LEU A 116 -2.19 17.36 1.33
C LEU A 116 -1.97 15.85 1.43
N LEU A 117 -0.73 15.39 1.53
CA LEU A 117 -0.40 13.98 1.69
C LEU A 117 -1.04 13.40 2.95
N LYS A 118 -0.95 14.10 4.10
CA LYS A 118 -1.60 13.73 5.34
C LYS A 118 -3.12 13.57 5.16
N SER A 119 -3.79 14.50 4.49
CA SER A 119 -5.24 14.43 4.25
C SER A 119 -5.63 13.26 3.33
N VAL A 120 -4.79 12.89 2.37
CA VAL A 120 -4.98 11.69 1.54
C VAL A 120 -4.89 10.42 2.39
N ILE A 121 -3.93 10.34 3.29
CA ILE A 121 -3.70 9.17 4.15
C ILE A 121 -4.84 9.04 5.16
N ILE A 122 -5.14 10.10 5.93
CA ILE A 122 -6.10 10.07 7.03
C ILE A 122 -7.54 10.07 6.51
N ALA A 123 -7.92 11.13 5.81
CA ALA A 123 -9.31 11.37 5.42
C ALA A 123 -9.65 10.87 4.01
N SER A 124 -8.67 10.29 3.31
CA SER A 124 -8.89 9.80 1.94
C SER A 124 -9.29 10.88 0.94
N ALA A 125 -8.83 12.11 1.13
CA ALA A 125 -9.24 13.30 0.40
C ALA A 125 -8.93 13.20 -1.10
N ASN A 126 -9.96 13.28 -1.95
CA ASN A 126 -9.86 13.20 -3.41
C ASN A 126 -9.27 14.47 -4.01
N ASP A 127 -9.69 15.63 -3.51
CA ASP A 127 -9.17 16.95 -3.89
C ASP A 127 -7.66 17.06 -3.65
N SER A 128 -7.20 16.58 -2.50
CA SER A 128 -5.76 16.53 -2.19
C SER A 128 -5.01 15.54 -3.08
N ALA A 129 -5.60 14.38 -3.40
CA ALA A 129 -4.98 13.40 -4.27
C ALA A 129 -4.77 13.96 -5.69
N VAL A 130 -5.77 14.66 -6.24
CA VAL A 130 -5.67 15.32 -7.55
C VAL A 130 -4.65 16.47 -7.50
N ALA A 131 -4.67 17.29 -6.45
CA ALA A 131 -3.71 18.39 -6.30
C ALA A 131 -2.25 17.88 -6.25
N LEU A 132 -2.00 16.76 -5.54
CA LEU A 132 -0.68 16.11 -5.52
C LEU A 132 -0.30 15.56 -6.90
N ALA A 133 -1.24 14.89 -7.59
CA ALA A 133 -1.00 14.35 -8.92
C ALA A 133 -0.63 15.45 -9.93
N GLU A 134 -1.37 16.55 -9.94
CA GLU A 134 -1.10 17.72 -10.80
C GLU A 134 0.25 18.36 -10.45
N TYR A 135 0.57 18.49 -9.16
CA TYR A 135 1.84 19.07 -8.73
C TYR A 135 3.04 18.22 -9.14
N LEU A 136 2.96 16.91 -8.96
CA LEU A 136 4.07 16.00 -9.25
C LEU A 136 4.31 15.77 -10.74
N CYS A 137 3.25 15.78 -11.57
CA CYS A 137 3.34 15.40 -12.98
C CYS A 137 2.74 16.45 -13.94
N GLY A 138 2.29 17.60 -13.46
CA GLY A 138 1.70 18.68 -14.25
C GLY A 138 0.22 18.46 -14.61
N ALA A 139 -0.26 17.20 -14.59
CA ALA A 139 -1.66 16.86 -14.86
C ALA A 139 -2.00 15.49 -14.24
N GLU A 140 -3.29 15.26 -13.91
CA GLU A 140 -3.75 13.95 -13.39
C GLU A 140 -3.48 12.82 -14.40
N GLU A 141 -3.68 13.06 -15.69
CA GLU A 141 -3.45 12.04 -16.73
C GLU A 141 -1.97 11.64 -16.84
N ALA A 142 -1.05 12.56 -16.65
CA ALA A 142 0.39 12.27 -16.61
C ALA A 142 0.75 11.44 -15.36
N PHE A 143 0.14 11.79 -14.23
CA PHE A 143 0.31 11.03 -12.99
C PHE A 143 -0.26 9.62 -13.11
N VAL A 144 -1.43 9.43 -13.73
CA VAL A 144 -2.04 8.10 -13.97
C VAL A 144 -1.14 7.26 -14.88
N ARG A 145 -0.51 7.82 -15.91
CA ARG A 145 0.50 7.09 -16.68
C ARG A 145 1.64 6.61 -15.78
N ARG A 146 2.17 7.49 -14.91
CA ARG A 146 3.23 7.11 -13.95
C ARG A 146 2.76 6.03 -12.98
N MET A 147 1.51 6.07 -12.50
CA MET A 147 0.93 5.00 -11.67
C MET A 147 0.97 3.65 -12.39
N ASN A 148 0.58 3.60 -13.66
CA ASN A 148 0.60 2.36 -14.44
C ASN A 148 2.02 1.87 -14.76
N GLU A 149 2.96 2.78 -15.06
CA GLU A 149 4.38 2.46 -15.21
C GLU A 149 4.93 1.85 -13.90
N ARG A 150 4.63 2.49 -12.75
CA ARG A 150 5.08 1.99 -11.45
C ARG A 150 4.46 0.66 -11.10
N ALA A 151 3.21 0.43 -11.45
CA ALA A 151 2.55 -0.87 -11.30
C ALA A 151 3.31 -1.97 -12.07
N GLN A 152 3.74 -1.70 -13.29
CA GLN A 152 4.54 -2.64 -14.08
C GLN A 152 5.92 -2.88 -13.45
N GLU A 153 6.61 -1.81 -13.01
CA GLU A 153 7.91 -1.91 -12.32
C GLU A 153 7.83 -2.78 -11.05
N LEU A 154 6.70 -2.71 -10.33
CA LEU A 154 6.44 -3.49 -9.11
C LEU A 154 5.87 -4.89 -9.38
N GLY A 155 5.67 -5.28 -10.65
CA GLY A 155 5.08 -6.57 -11.00
C GLY A 155 3.63 -6.74 -10.55
N LEU A 156 2.84 -5.66 -10.59
CA LEU A 156 1.39 -5.69 -10.30
C LEU A 156 0.64 -6.07 -11.59
N GLU A 157 0.65 -7.34 -11.92
CA GLU A 157 0.22 -7.87 -13.23
C GLU A 157 -1.28 -7.72 -13.51
N ASN A 158 -2.07 -7.58 -12.44
CA ASN A 158 -3.53 -7.48 -12.52
C ASN A 158 -4.04 -6.13 -12.02
N THR A 159 -3.28 -5.06 -12.26
CA THR A 159 -3.61 -3.71 -11.83
C THR A 159 -3.61 -2.75 -13.02
N HIS A 160 -4.66 -1.91 -13.11
CA HIS A 160 -4.73 -0.82 -14.08
C HIS A 160 -5.43 0.39 -13.46
N TYR A 161 -4.76 1.51 -13.49
CA TYR A 161 -5.23 2.79 -12.96
C TYR A 161 -5.82 3.66 -14.08
N VAL A 162 -6.96 4.30 -13.80
CA VAL A 162 -7.63 5.26 -14.71
C VAL A 162 -7.71 6.65 -14.08
N ASN A 163 -7.64 6.73 -12.75
CA ASN A 163 -7.55 7.98 -12.00
C ASN A 163 -6.71 7.79 -10.74
N CYS A 164 -6.31 8.90 -10.10
CA CYS A 164 -5.49 8.87 -8.89
C CYS A 164 -6.29 8.69 -7.59
N THR A 165 -7.63 8.66 -7.66
CA THR A 165 -8.51 8.70 -6.49
C THR A 165 -9.19 7.37 -6.15
N GLY A 166 -9.39 6.50 -7.14
CA GLY A 166 -10.16 5.26 -7.02
C GLY A 166 -11.68 5.48 -7.15
N LEU A 167 -12.11 6.62 -7.66
CA LEU A 167 -13.49 6.80 -8.08
C LEU A 167 -13.83 5.85 -9.23
N PRO A 168 -15.09 5.37 -9.33
CA PRO A 168 -15.48 4.43 -10.36
C PRO A 168 -15.14 4.92 -11.77
N ALA A 169 -14.45 4.07 -12.54
CA ALA A 169 -14.12 4.33 -13.94
C ALA A 169 -13.98 3.00 -14.68
N GLN A 170 -14.42 2.96 -15.93
CA GLN A 170 -14.28 1.77 -16.77
C GLN A 170 -12.81 1.41 -16.95
N GLY A 171 -12.46 0.15 -16.74
CA GLY A 171 -11.09 -0.33 -16.87
C GLY A 171 -10.20 -0.08 -15.64
N HIS A 172 -10.76 0.45 -14.55
CA HIS A 172 -10.04 0.64 -13.29
C HIS A 172 -10.19 -0.60 -12.40
N TYR A 173 -9.12 -1.34 -12.17
CA TYR A 173 -9.13 -2.56 -11.38
C TYR A 173 -7.77 -2.85 -10.74
N THR A 174 -7.79 -3.66 -9.70
CA THR A 174 -6.62 -4.32 -9.10
C THR A 174 -7.05 -5.64 -8.46
N THR A 175 -6.15 -6.30 -7.74
CA THR A 175 -6.41 -7.54 -7.01
C THR A 175 -5.98 -7.42 -5.55
N ALA A 176 -6.46 -8.30 -4.68
CA ALA A 176 -6.02 -8.32 -3.29
C ALA A 176 -4.50 -8.57 -3.20
N ARG A 177 -3.96 -9.45 -4.04
CA ARG A 177 -2.51 -9.73 -4.10
C ARG A 177 -1.71 -8.52 -4.53
N ASP A 178 -2.12 -7.82 -5.59
CA ASP A 178 -1.39 -6.64 -6.06
C ASP A 178 -1.46 -5.49 -5.04
N VAL A 179 -2.61 -5.32 -4.36
CA VAL A 179 -2.73 -4.35 -3.26
C VAL A 179 -1.80 -4.70 -2.11
N ALA A 180 -1.68 -5.98 -1.72
CA ALA A 180 -0.77 -6.39 -0.66
C ALA A 180 0.69 -6.13 -1.03
N LYS A 181 1.12 -6.49 -2.24
CA LYS A 181 2.46 -6.18 -2.77
C LYS A 181 2.72 -4.67 -2.74
N LEU A 182 1.80 -3.88 -3.31
CA LEU A 182 1.91 -2.43 -3.34
C LEU A 182 2.00 -1.81 -1.94
N SER A 183 1.16 -2.29 -1.02
CA SER A 183 1.12 -1.75 0.34
C SER A 183 2.41 -2.00 1.11
N ALA A 184 3.09 -3.13 0.87
CA ALA A 184 4.38 -3.44 1.50
C ALA A 184 5.47 -2.41 1.15
N HIS A 185 5.40 -1.76 -0.02
CA HIS A 185 6.34 -0.71 -0.38
C HIS A 185 6.18 0.56 0.46
N LEU A 186 5.02 0.77 1.13
CA LEU A 186 4.88 1.89 2.07
C LEU A 186 5.77 1.72 3.32
N ASP A 187 6.15 0.48 3.66
CA ASP A 187 7.01 0.18 4.81
C ASP A 187 8.43 0.75 4.65
N GLU A 188 8.84 1.02 3.41
CA GLU A 188 10.13 1.62 3.09
C GLU A 188 10.17 3.12 3.39
N HIS A 189 9.02 3.74 3.70
CA HIS A 189 8.86 5.18 3.86
C HIS A 189 8.45 5.57 5.29
N PRO A 190 9.37 5.90 6.20
CA PRO A 190 9.06 6.25 7.59
C PRO A 190 8.07 7.41 7.76
N LEU A 191 8.05 8.35 6.80
CA LEU A 191 7.09 9.46 6.80
C LEU A 191 5.65 8.98 6.72
N TYR A 192 5.39 7.84 6.05
CA TYR A 192 4.06 7.26 5.97
C TYR A 192 3.47 7.02 7.36
N TYR A 193 4.23 6.38 8.25
CA TYR A 193 3.77 6.02 9.59
C TYR A 193 3.59 7.23 10.51
N GLN A 194 4.30 8.33 10.26
CA GLN A 194 4.07 9.59 10.99
C GLN A 194 2.66 10.14 10.74
N TYR A 195 2.05 9.83 9.59
CA TYR A 195 0.70 10.27 9.26
C TYR A 195 -0.36 9.19 9.46
N SER A 196 -0.08 7.93 9.10
CA SER A 196 -1.07 6.86 9.08
C SER A 196 -1.65 6.53 10.46
N THR A 197 -0.86 6.73 11.53
CA THR A 197 -1.26 6.48 12.92
C THR A 197 -2.06 7.62 13.56
N ILE A 198 -2.18 8.75 12.89
CA ILE A 198 -2.98 9.88 13.39
C ILE A 198 -4.47 9.52 13.30
N TRP A 199 -5.19 9.59 14.43
CA TRP A 199 -6.63 9.37 14.46
C TRP A 199 -7.42 10.57 13.98
N MET A 200 -7.09 11.77 14.46
CA MET A 200 -7.76 13.02 14.10
C MET A 200 -6.73 14.13 13.94
N ASP A 201 -6.95 14.98 12.96
CA ASP A 201 -6.16 16.19 12.70
C ASP A 201 -7.05 17.22 11.99
N GLU A 202 -6.48 18.32 11.56
CA GLU A 202 -7.20 19.37 10.84
C GLU A 202 -6.35 19.97 9.72
N ILE A 203 -7.03 20.59 8.77
CA ILE A 203 -6.40 21.43 7.73
C ILE A 203 -6.96 22.83 7.82
N LEU A 204 -6.06 23.82 7.85
CA LEU A 204 -6.41 25.23 7.92
C LEU A 204 -6.48 25.82 6.51
N HIS A 205 -7.58 26.46 6.20
CA HIS A 205 -7.82 27.13 4.92
C HIS A 205 -7.62 28.64 5.02
N ARG A 206 -7.57 29.26 3.84
CA ARG A 206 -7.54 30.70 3.74
C ARG A 206 -8.77 31.32 4.46
N GLY A 207 -8.55 32.41 5.17
CA GLY A 207 -9.63 33.06 5.94
C GLY A 207 -9.98 32.42 7.28
N GLY A 208 -9.19 31.43 7.73
CA GLY A 208 -9.34 30.82 9.06
C GLY A 208 -10.38 29.70 9.14
N ARG A 209 -10.97 29.28 8.02
CA ARG A 209 -11.82 28.07 7.98
C ARG A 209 -10.96 26.83 8.28
N VAL A 210 -11.50 25.91 9.05
CA VAL A 210 -10.85 24.65 9.43
C VAL A 210 -11.69 23.47 8.97
N THR A 211 -11.05 22.46 8.38
CA THR A 211 -11.66 21.16 8.10
C THR A 211 -11.04 20.10 8.99
N GLY A 212 -11.84 19.42 9.79
CA GLY A 212 -11.40 18.26 10.58
C GLY A 212 -11.13 17.06 9.68
N LEU A 213 -10.04 16.38 9.93
CA LEU A 213 -9.64 15.14 9.27
C LEU A 213 -9.78 14.00 10.27
N THR A 214 -10.49 12.94 9.91
CA THR A 214 -10.60 11.74 10.75
C THR A 214 -10.11 10.55 9.96
N ASN A 215 -9.30 9.71 10.60
CA ASN A 215 -8.76 8.52 9.94
C ASN A 215 -9.90 7.55 9.58
N THR A 216 -9.97 7.24 8.30
CA THR A 216 -10.99 6.31 7.77
C THR A 216 -10.69 4.86 8.16
N ASN A 217 -9.44 4.53 8.52
CA ASN A 217 -9.08 3.24 9.07
C ASN A 217 -9.35 3.21 10.59
N ARG A 218 -10.52 2.69 10.96
CA ARG A 218 -10.92 2.61 12.38
C ARG A 218 -10.04 1.71 13.22
N LEU A 219 -9.27 0.79 12.62
CA LEU A 219 -8.35 -0.08 13.34
C LEU A 219 -7.25 0.73 14.05
N ILE A 220 -6.83 1.88 13.49
CA ILE A 220 -5.87 2.80 14.13
C ILE A 220 -6.32 3.20 15.56
N ARG A 221 -7.61 3.28 15.81
CA ARG A 221 -8.15 3.61 17.13
C ARG A 221 -8.44 2.39 18.01
N PHE A 222 -8.89 1.29 17.40
CA PHE A 222 -9.49 0.17 18.13
C PHE A 222 -8.62 -1.08 18.15
N TYR A 223 -7.53 -1.12 17.40
CA TYR A 223 -6.57 -2.23 17.37
C TYR A 223 -5.15 -1.66 17.53
N PRO A 224 -4.58 -1.71 18.74
CA PRO A 224 -3.32 -1.01 19.08
C PRO A 224 -2.13 -1.35 18.19
N ASP A 225 -2.09 -2.57 17.66
CA ASP A 225 -1.00 -3.04 16.81
C ASP A 225 -1.15 -2.57 15.33
N CYS A 226 -2.29 -1.95 14.95
CA CYS A 226 -2.52 -1.48 13.58
C CYS A 226 -1.86 -0.12 13.35
N ASP A 227 -1.04 0.00 12.31
CA ASP A 227 -0.28 1.18 11.93
C ASP A 227 -0.53 1.67 10.49
N GLY A 228 -1.34 0.96 9.72
CA GLY A 228 -1.73 1.30 8.34
C GLY A 228 -2.79 0.32 7.81
N TYR A 229 -3.14 0.29 6.54
CA TYR A 229 -2.80 1.18 5.44
C TYR A 229 -3.98 2.07 5.05
N LYS A 230 -4.91 1.56 4.22
CA LYS A 230 -5.93 2.37 3.53
C LYS A 230 -7.27 1.69 3.44
N THR A 231 -8.34 2.45 3.65
CA THR A 231 -9.72 2.00 3.40
C THR A 231 -10.26 2.59 2.09
N GLY A 232 -11.29 1.94 1.55
CA GLY A 232 -12.03 2.41 0.39
C GLY A 232 -13.49 1.99 0.44
N SER A 233 -14.37 2.83 -0.10
CA SER A 233 -15.79 2.49 -0.24
C SER A 233 -16.40 3.23 -1.42
N THR A 234 -17.11 2.49 -2.27
CA THR A 234 -18.04 2.99 -3.30
C THR A 234 -19.21 2.02 -3.40
N ASN A 235 -20.27 2.42 -4.11
CA ASN A 235 -21.41 1.54 -4.36
C ASN A 235 -21.00 0.26 -5.11
N GLU A 236 -20.01 0.34 -5.99
CA GLU A 236 -19.49 -0.77 -6.78
C GLU A 236 -18.52 -1.64 -5.99
N ALA A 237 -17.48 -1.05 -5.40
CA ALA A 237 -16.44 -1.77 -4.67
C ALA A 237 -16.89 -2.27 -3.29
N LYS A 238 -18.00 -1.74 -2.76
CA LYS A 238 -18.43 -1.93 -1.36
C LYS A 238 -17.35 -1.45 -0.40
N TYR A 239 -17.02 -2.22 0.63
CA TYR A 239 -16.01 -1.88 1.62
C TYR A 239 -14.71 -2.64 1.34
N CYS A 240 -13.64 -1.89 1.18
CA CYS A 240 -12.30 -2.41 0.94
C CYS A 240 -11.34 -1.90 2.02
N ILE A 241 -10.38 -2.72 2.39
CA ILE A 241 -9.33 -2.35 3.32
C ILE A 241 -8.01 -3.02 2.90
N SER A 242 -6.93 -2.26 2.98
CA SER A 242 -5.58 -2.75 3.16
C SER A 242 -5.14 -2.32 4.55
N ALA A 243 -4.68 -3.25 5.37
CA ALA A 243 -4.27 -2.98 6.74
C ALA A 243 -2.96 -3.69 7.05
N THR A 244 -2.16 -3.09 7.93
CA THR A 244 -0.97 -3.69 8.50
C THR A 244 -1.04 -3.61 10.02
N ALA A 245 -0.39 -4.55 10.68
CA ALA A 245 -0.25 -4.59 12.12
C ALA A 245 1.09 -5.20 12.48
N LYS A 246 1.76 -4.62 13.48
CA LYS A 246 3.03 -5.10 13.99
C LYS A 246 2.88 -5.35 15.48
N LYS A 247 3.17 -6.59 15.89
CA LYS A 247 3.22 -6.96 17.29
C LYS A 247 4.67 -7.13 17.72
N ASP A 248 5.03 -6.47 18.84
CA ASP A 248 6.33 -6.62 19.52
C ASP A 248 6.47 -7.98 20.20
#